data_b9c1b005c63670d7ee97d28406a2b438
#
_entry.id   b9c1b005c63670d7ee97d28406a2b438
#
_cell.length_a   1.000
_cell.length_b   1.000
_cell.length_c   1.000
_cell.angle_alpha   90.00
_cell.angle_beta   90.00
_cell.angle_gamma   90.00
#
_symmetry.space_group_name_H-M   'P 1'
#
loop_
_entity.id
_entity.type
_entity.pdbx_description
1 polymer ?
#
loop_
_entity_poly.entity_id
_entity_poly.type
_entity_poly.pdbx_seq_one_letter_code
_entity_poly.pdbx_strand_id
1 'polypeptide(L)'
;MSTSTNPERAQRLSGQSSTAEFRKHTGSDEELIRTLHKLDGRSYPAYKSVVGMWDFGSFSLSIDRIQADPYAPPSKVRAISTPQEMGLPQAAIASPDARAACADYLLRAFNRSLRERRLHDIQVMSPSVEILDRSACTVKPDRVELRFEVRMPARGRTILGHRAAQIFDLDVPDAVQDTFDYLSDIPEVEREREGLLRHIAVYEDYRTLQQILIDRGWVSFIANGSVLARRSGVSQSPMEGALPFASPATLEAEVELPHAGVLRGMAIEPGVTVIVGGGYHGKSTLLGAIQRGVYAHIPGDGREYVATLEDAMKVRAADGRAVTGVDVSSFITHLPGNADTTRFSTENASGSTSQAASLVESIQLGSTLLLIDEDTSATNLMIRDARMRELVQAEKEPITPLVDRISSLHKDLGVSTILVMGGSGDYLDQADRVLMMDHYRCLDVSDRARQVIEELPRVHQNLTMSAPLARRTPARLHSSDRPKTKAAGLSSITIDKINLDLGDVEQIVDPGQTEAIAWMLRGLLYSYANGTSSLTDLLARLERTLNSEGLDAVVKFGAHGLPGRLARPRLVDVAAALNRFRGLRLSEEEPSSTTKD
;
A
#
# COMPACT_ATOMS: atom_id res chain seq x y z
N MET A 1 -37.02 -27.99 -20.14
CA MET A 1 -37.48 -27.73 -18.76
C MET A 1 -37.39 -26.22 -18.58
N SER A 2 -38.53 -25.55 -18.30
CA SER A 2 -38.58 -24.08 -18.20
C SER A 2 -37.93 -23.65 -16.89
N THR A 3 -36.76 -23.07 -16.97
CA THR A 3 -36.11 -22.39 -15.84
C THR A 3 -36.89 -21.11 -15.56
N SER A 4 -37.66 -21.10 -14.47
CA SER A 4 -38.30 -19.88 -14.00
C SER A 4 -37.21 -18.93 -13.49
N THR A 5 -37.09 -17.79 -14.15
CA THR A 5 -36.32 -16.65 -13.62
C THR A 5 -36.83 -16.35 -12.21
N ASN A 6 -35.94 -16.46 -11.22
CA ASN A 6 -36.28 -16.17 -9.83
C ASN A 6 -36.04 -14.68 -9.52
N PRO A 7 -37.06 -13.82 -9.60
CA PRO A 7 -36.91 -12.38 -9.36
C PRO A 7 -36.49 -12.04 -7.92
N GLU A 8 -36.73 -12.94 -6.96
CA GLU A 8 -36.33 -12.77 -5.57
C GLU A 8 -34.80 -12.87 -5.40
N ARG A 9 -34.11 -13.67 -6.23
CA ARG A 9 -32.65 -13.78 -6.20
C ARG A 9 -31.99 -12.49 -6.65
N ALA A 10 -32.46 -11.90 -7.73
CA ALA A 10 -31.99 -10.62 -8.23
C ALA A 10 -32.18 -9.49 -7.20
N GLN A 11 -33.29 -9.50 -6.45
CA GLN A 11 -33.58 -8.53 -5.40
C GLN A 11 -32.69 -8.73 -4.14
N ARG A 12 -32.45 -9.97 -3.72
CA ARG A 12 -31.56 -10.26 -2.56
C ARG A 12 -30.11 -9.85 -2.81
N LEU A 13 -29.62 -9.98 -4.05
CA LEU A 13 -28.25 -9.67 -4.43
C LEU A 13 -28.05 -8.19 -4.81
N SER A 14 -29.11 -7.45 -5.12
CA SER A 14 -29.03 -6.02 -5.50
C SER A 14 -28.77 -5.06 -4.35
N GLY A 15 -28.69 -5.51 -3.09
CA GLY A 15 -28.39 -4.79 -1.85
C GLY A 15 -28.45 -3.26 -1.94
N GLN A 16 -29.28 -2.61 -1.15
CA GLN A 16 -29.56 -1.18 -1.16
C GLN A 16 -28.29 -0.32 -1.20
N SER A 17 -27.84 0.05 -2.40
CA SER A 17 -26.97 1.19 -2.64
C SER A 17 -27.88 2.33 -3.10
N SER A 18 -28.13 3.28 -2.24
CA SER A 18 -28.89 4.49 -2.53
C SER A 18 -28.11 5.37 -3.50
N THR A 19 -28.37 5.22 -4.79
CA THR A 19 -28.20 6.31 -5.77
C THR A 19 -29.24 6.08 -6.88
N ALA A 20 -30.00 7.10 -7.11
CA ALA A 20 -31.18 7.12 -7.96
C ALA A 20 -30.92 6.75 -9.42
N GLU A 21 -31.93 6.09 -10.00
CA GLU A 21 -32.36 6.20 -11.37
C GLU A 21 -31.49 5.63 -12.49
N PHE A 22 -31.53 4.31 -12.59
CA PHE A 22 -31.79 3.65 -13.88
C PHE A 22 -32.69 2.46 -13.60
N ARG A 23 -33.81 2.28 -14.32
CA ARG A 23 -34.49 0.99 -14.37
C ARG A 23 -33.51 0.00 -14.98
N LYS A 24 -32.74 -0.65 -14.11
CA LYS A 24 -31.77 -1.66 -14.53
C LYS A 24 -32.55 -2.80 -15.14
N HIS A 25 -32.20 -3.16 -16.37
CA HIS A 25 -32.71 -4.35 -17.00
C HIS A 25 -32.37 -5.55 -16.14
N THR A 26 -33.33 -6.46 -15.92
CA THR A 26 -33.12 -7.75 -15.27
C THR A 26 -33.58 -8.83 -16.24
N GLY A 27 -32.74 -9.82 -16.50
CA GLY A 27 -33.08 -10.90 -17.44
C GLY A 27 -32.16 -12.11 -17.24
N SER A 28 -32.38 -13.13 -18.06
CA SER A 28 -31.52 -14.31 -18.09
C SER A 28 -30.28 -14.07 -19.00
N ASP A 29 -29.27 -14.93 -18.86
CA ASP A 29 -28.16 -15.05 -19.77
C ASP A 29 -28.59 -15.18 -21.23
N GLU A 30 -29.57 -16.07 -21.52
CA GLU A 30 -30.12 -16.25 -22.87
C GLU A 30 -30.71 -14.95 -23.45
N GLU A 31 -31.33 -14.11 -22.62
CA GLU A 31 -31.89 -12.82 -23.05
C GLU A 31 -30.77 -11.81 -23.36
N LEU A 32 -29.70 -11.82 -22.56
CA LEU A 32 -28.50 -11.02 -22.83
C LEU A 32 -27.88 -11.42 -24.19
N ILE A 33 -27.65 -12.72 -24.39
CA ILE A 33 -27.06 -13.25 -25.61
C ILE A 33 -27.91 -12.92 -26.85
N ARG A 34 -29.22 -13.13 -26.76
CA ARG A 34 -30.15 -12.75 -27.85
C ARG A 34 -30.12 -11.24 -28.14
N THR A 35 -30.01 -10.43 -27.09
CA THR A 35 -29.91 -8.98 -27.26
C THR A 35 -28.63 -8.60 -27.96
N LEU A 36 -27.48 -9.17 -27.56
CA LEU A 36 -26.18 -8.92 -28.17
C LEU A 36 -26.19 -9.32 -29.67
N HIS A 37 -26.76 -10.46 -30.03
CA HIS A 37 -26.92 -10.85 -31.44
C HIS A 37 -27.75 -9.83 -32.24
N LYS A 38 -28.85 -9.29 -31.69
CA LYS A 38 -29.69 -8.26 -32.34
C LYS A 38 -28.97 -6.92 -32.50
N LEU A 39 -27.88 -6.68 -31.76
CA LEU A 39 -27.08 -5.45 -31.86
C LEU A 39 -26.04 -5.53 -32.96
N ASP A 40 -25.79 -6.69 -33.58
CA ASP A 40 -24.81 -6.84 -34.64
C ASP A 40 -25.01 -5.83 -35.76
N GLY A 41 -23.97 -5.18 -36.23
CA GLY A 41 -24.04 -4.16 -37.27
C GLY A 41 -24.60 -2.80 -36.83
N ARG A 42 -25.14 -2.65 -35.60
CA ARG A 42 -25.63 -1.35 -35.10
C ARG A 42 -24.52 -0.41 -34.67
N SER A 43 -24.87 0.86 -34.45
CA SER A 43 -23.93 1.86 -33.92
C SER A 43 -23.53 1.55 -32.47
N TYR A 44 -22.28 1.83 -32.11
CA TYR A 44 -21.67 1.48 -30.83
C TYR A 44 -22.48 1.88 -29.57
N PRO A 45 -23.11 3.07 -29.50
CA PRO A 45 -23.92 3.47 -28.36
C PRO A 45 -25.11 2.53 -28.05
N ALA A 46 -25.53 1.67 -29.00
CA ALA A 46 -26.61 0.73 -28.78
C ALA A 46 -26.26 -0.36 -27.74
N TYR A 47 -24.97 -0.59 -27.45
CA TYR A 47 -24.56 -1.44 -26.33
C TYR A 47 -25.11 -1.00 -24.97
N LYS A 48 -25.52 0.26 -24.80
CA LYS A 48 -26.14 0.73 -23.55
C LYS A 48 -27.41 -0.06 -23.17
N SER A 49 -28.07 -0.71 -24.12
CA SER A 49 -29.25 -1.52 -23.89
C SER A 49 -28.98 -2.79 -23.07
N VAL A 50 -27.71 -3.22 -22.91
CA VAL A 50 -27.37 -4.40 -22.10
C VAL A 50 -26.96 -4.03 -20.67
N VAL A 51 -26.98 -2.75 -20.28
CA VAL A 51 -26.72 -2.33 -18.90
C VAL A 51 -27.82 -2.87 -18.00
N GLY A 52 -27.43 -3.68 -16.99
CA GLY A 52 -28.40 -4.31 -16.09
C GLY A 52 -27.83 -5.49 -15.33
N MET A 53 -28.72 -6.28 -14.74
CA MET A 53 -28.41 -7.49 -13.99
C MET A 53 -28.92 -8.72 -14.77
N TRP A 54 -28.08 -9.71 -14.93
CA TRP A 54 -28.31 -10.91 -15.72
C TRP A 54 -28.09 -12.16 -14.88
N ASP A 55 -29.03 -13.09 -14.86
CA ASP A 55 -28.93 -14.32 -14.10
C ASP A 55 -28.30 -15.43 -14.96
N PHE A 56 -27.14 -15.94 -14.48
CA PHE A 56 -26.37 -17.03 -15.10
C PHE A 56 -26.51 -18.35 -14.32
N GLY A 57 -27.47 -18.45 -13.44
CA GLY A 57 -27.71 -19.65 -12.63
C GLY A 57 -26.78 -19.73 -11.41
N SER A 58 -25.49 -20.01 -11.55
CA SER A 58 -24.54 -20.10 -10.44
C SER A 58 -24.07 -18.73 -9.91
N PHE A 59 -24.21 -17.67 -10.71
CA PHE A 59 -23.90 -16.29 -10.33
C PHE A 59 -24.79 -15.29 -11.06
N SER A 60 -24.82 -14.07 -10.58
CA SER A 60 -25.46 -12.95 -11.28
C SER A 60 -24.38 -12.05 -11.88
N LEU A 61 -24.57 -11.61 -13.12
CA LEU A 61 -23.68 -10.70 -13.82
C LEU A 61 -24.29 -9.29 -13.87
N SER A 62 -23.62 -8.29 -13.32
CA SER A 62 -24.02 -6.89 -13.45
C SER A 62 -23.17 -6.18 -14.48
N ILE A 63 -23.77 -5.68 -15.55
CA ILE A 63 -23.13 -4.75 -16.48
C ILE A 63 -23.46 -3.35 -16.00
N ASP A 64 -22.53 -2.74 -15.24
CA ASP A 64 -22.77 -1.47 -14.56
C ASP A 64 -22.66 -0.28 -15.51
N ARG A 65 -21.73 -0.35 -16.44
CA ARG A 65 -21.44 0.73 -17.38
C ARG A 65 -20.83 0.18 -18.66
N ILE A 66 -21.33 0.62 -19.79
CA ILE A 66 -20.72 0.39 -21.10
C ILE A 66 -19.78 1.55 -21.45
N GLN A 67 -18.63 1.23 -22.01
CA GLN A 67 -17.69 2.24 -22.57
C GLN A 67 -18.38 3.11 -23.61
N ALA A 68 -18.02 4.40 -23.66
CA ALA A 68 -18.71 5.38 -24.50
C ALA A 68 -18.47 5.15 -26.02
N ASP A 69 -17.29 4.67 -26.37
CA ASP A 69 -16.86 4.33 -27.72
C ASP A 69 -15.73 3.27 -27.64
N PRO A 70 -15.31 2.64 -28.76
CA PRO A 70 -14.32 1.57 -28.76
C PRO A 70 -12.92 1.96 -28.22
N TYR A 71 -12.60 3.24 -28.10
CA TYR A 71 -11.33 3.77 -27.63
C TYR A 71 -11.40 4.27 -26.17
N ALA A 72 -12.59 4.35 -25.60
CA ALA A 72 -12.80 4.72 -24.22
C ALA A 72 -12.35 3.59 -23.24
N PRO A 73 -12.13 3.91 -21.97
CA PRO A 73 -11.88 2.88 -20.94
C PRO A 73 -12.96 1.79 -20.98
N PRO A 74 -12.59 0.51 -20.75
CA PRO A 74 -13.48 -0.63 -20.90
C PRO A 74 -14.77 -0.55 -20.06
N SER A 75 -15.75 -1.35 -20.43
CA SER A 75 -17.03 -1.48 -19.71
C SER A 75 -16.81 -2.11 -18.35
N LYS A 76 -17.55 -1.64 -17.34
CA LYS A 76 -17.47 -2.17 -15.96
C LYS A 76 -18.50 -3.26 -15.74
N VAL A 77 -18.03 -4.40 -15.29
CA VAL A 77 -18.83 -5.62 -15.08
C VAL A 77 -18.51 -6.20 -13.70
N ARG A 78 -19.55 -6.83 -13.09
CA ARG A 78 -19.38 -7.55 -11.82
C ARG A 78 -20.02 -8.92 -11.91
N ALA A 79 -19.31 -9.95 -11.45
CA ALA A 79 -19.88 -11.24 -11.11
C ALA A 79 -20.19 -11.26 -9.61
N ILE A 80 -21.38 -11.73 -9.25
CA ILE A 80 -21.92 -11.69 -7.90
C ILE A 80 -22.50 -13.06 -7.57
N SER A 81 -22.08 -13.63 -6.44
CA SER A 81 -22.61 -14.87 -5.90
C SER A 81 -22.63 -14.81 -4.37
N THR A 82 -23.02 -15.89 -3.72
CA THR A 82 -22.91 -16.06 -2.27
C THR A 82 -21.82 -17.09 -1.94
N PRO A 83 -21.18 -17.01 -0.77
CA PRO A 83 -20.22 -18.04 -0.33
C PRO A 83 -20.84 -19.45 -0.37
N GLN A 84 -22.12 -19.56 -0.06
CA GLN A 84 -22.86 -20.82 -0.03
C GLN A 84 -23.06 -21.39 -1.44
N GLU A 85 -23.46 -20.57 -2.42
CA GLU A 85 -23.64 -20.98 -3.82
C GLU A 85 -22.31 -21.37 -4.47
N MET A 86 -21.22 -20.74 -4.05
CA MET A 86 -19.86 -21.09 -4.49
C MET A 86 -19.32 -22.36 -3.81
N GLY A 87 -19.87 -22.76 -2.64
CA GLY A 87 -19.32 -23.84 -1.82
C GLY A 87 -18.02 -23.45 -1.11
N LEU A 88 -17.82 -22.16 -0.82
CA LEU A 88 -16.62 -21.73 -0.10
C LEU A 88 -16.54 -22.39 1.29
N PRO A 89 -15.33 -22.88 1.68
CA PRO A 89 -15.13 -23.40 3.03
C PRO A 89 -15.52 -22.38 4.10
N GLN A 90 -16.12 -22.83 5.21
CA GLN A 90 -16.51 -21.95 6.32
C GLN A 90 -15.32 -21.12 6.83
N ALA A 91 -14.12 -21.70 6.86
CA ALA A 91 -12.90 -21.00 7.22
C ALA A 91 -12.64 -19.74 6.38
N ALA A 92 -13.02 -19.75 5.10
CA ALA A 92 -12.79 -18.62 4.17
C ALA A 92 -13.63 -17.37 4.50
N ILE A 93 -14.68 -17.51 5.32
CA ILE A 93 -15.58 -16.41 5.70
C ILE A 93 -15.61 -16.15 7.21
N ALA A 94 -14.88 -16.94 8.01
CA ALA A 94 -14.97 -16.97 9.46
C ALA A 94 -14.58 -15.64 10.13
N SER A 95 -13.57 -14.96 9.62
CA SER A 95 -13.04 -13.71 10.18
C SER A 95 -12.93 -12.61 9.11
N PRO A 96 -12.76 -11.34 9.48
CA PRO A 96 -12.44 -10.29 8.52
C PRO A 96 -11.13 -10.58 7.76
N ASP A 97 -10.11 -11.11 8.44
CA ASP A 97 -8.81 -11.46 7.85
C ASP A 97 -8.94 -12.62 6.87
N ALA A 98 -9.68 -13.69 7.23
CA ALA A 98 -9.98 -14.79 6.31
C ALA A 98 -10.69 -14.30 5.05
N ARG A 99 -11.68 -13.40 5.17
CA ARG A 99 -12.40 -12.83 4.03
C ARG A 99 -11.50 -11.97 3.14
N ALA A 100 -10.58 -11.19 3.72
CA ALA A 100 -9.62 -10.39 2.96
C ALA A 100 -8.66 -11.28 2.17
N ALA A 101 -8.12 -12.32 2.80
CA ALA A 101 -7.26 -13.31 2.14
C ALA A 101 -8.03 -14.10 1.06
N CYS A 102 -9.26 -14.50 1.33
CA CYS A 102 -10.13 -15.16 0.35
C CYS A 102 -10.36 -14.28 -0.88
N ALA A 103 -10.67 -12.99 -0.68
CA ALA A 103 -10.87 -12.04 -1.79
C ALA A 103 -9.60 -11.88 -2.65
N ASP A 104 -8.43 -11.79 -2.02
CA ASP A 104 -7.14 -11.73 -2.74
C ASP A 104 -6.87 -13.03 -3.52
N TYR A 105 -7.17 -14.20 -2.94
CA TYR A 105 -7.02 -15.49 -3.62
C TYR A 105 -7.94 -15.61 -4.84
N LEU A 106 -9.23 -15.30 -4.68
CA LEU A 106 -10.22 -15.32 -5.79
C LEU A 106 -9.79 -14.39 -6.93
N LEU A 107 -9.30 -13.20 -6.61
CA LEU A 107 -8.78 -12.26 -7.62
C LEU A 107 -7.59 -12.86 -8.38
N ARG A 108 -6.69 -13.56 -7.70
CA ARG A 108 -5.55 -14.26 -8.32
C ARG A 108 -6.00 -15.44 -9.18
N ALA A 109 -6.99 -16.21 -8.72
CA ALA A 109 -7.59 -17.29 -9.47
C ALA A 109 -8.21 -16.78 -10.79
N PHE A 110 -8.99 -15.70 -10.73
CA PHE A 110 -9.55 -15.08 -11.93
C PHE A 110 -8.48 -14.59 -12.91
N ASN A 111 -7.43 -13.91 -12.41
CA ASN A 111 -6.28 -13.51 -13.24
C ASN A 111 -5.59 -14.70 -13.91
N ARG A 112 -5.47 -15.82 -13.20
CA ARG A 112 -4.89 -17.06 -13.72
C ARG A 112 -5.76 -17.64 -14.83
N SER A 113 -7.07 -17.75 -14.61
CA SER A 113 -8.03 -18.22 -15.62
C SER A 113 -7.98 -17.37 -16.89
N LEU A 114 -8.01 -16.02 -16.76
CA LEU A 114 -7.91 -15.13 -17.92
C LEU A 114 -6.63 -15.35 -18.76
N ARG A 115 -5.50 -15.60 -18.09
CA ARG A 115 -4.20 -15.85 -18.77
C ARG A 115 -4.16 -17.21 -19.44
N GLU A 116 -4.58 -18.26 -18.76
CA GLU A 116 -4.59 -19.64 -19.27
C GLU A 116 -5.51 -19.79 -20.46
N ARG A 117 -6.68 -19.16 -20.40
CA ARG A 117 -7.66 -19.12 -21.50
C ARG A 117 -7.36 -18.06 -22.57
N ARG A 118 -6.36 -17.19 -22.36
CA ARG A 118 -5.96 -16.10 -23.28
C ARG A 118 -7.11 -15.14 -23.59
N LEU A 119 -7.88 -14.74 -22.59
CA LEU A 119 -9.06 -13.89 -22.73
C LEU A 119 -8.67 -12.40 -22.69
N HIS A 120 -8.25 -11.84 -23.82
CA HIS A 120 -7.71 -10.48 -23.91
C HIS A 120 -8.79 -9.37 -23.86
N ASP A 121 -10.05 -9.71 -24.11
CA ASP A 121 -11.19 -8.77 -24.05
C ASP A 121 -11.61 -8.51 -22.61
N ILE A 122 -11.23 -9.35 -21.64
CA ILE A 122 -11.54 -9.25 -20.23
C ILE A 122 -10.29 -8.80 -19.48
N GLN A 123 -10.42 -7.80 -18.61
CA GLN A 123 -9.32 -7.22 -17.86
C GLN A 123 -9.68 -7.09 -16.39
N VAL A 124 -8.73 -7.36 -15.54
CA VAL A 124 -8.82 -7.13 -14.08
C VAL A 124 -7.45 -6.68 -13.58
N MET A 125 -7.39 -6.06 -12.40
CA MET A 125 -6.10 -5.74 -11.79
C MET A 125 -5.30 -7.02 -11.51
N SER A 126 -3.98 -6.96 -11.70
CA SER A 126 -3.08 -8.10 -11.47
C SER A 126 -2.32 -7.90 -10.16
N PRO A 127 -2.63 -8.66 -9.09
CA PRO A 127 -1.93 -8.57 -7.82
C PRO A 127 -0.44 -8.95 -7.94
N SER A 128 0.41 -8.24 -7.19
CA SER A 128 1.81 -8.60 -6.95
C SER A 128 1.92 -9.72 -5.89
N VAL A 129 3.07 -9.85 -5.23
CA VAL A 129 3.28 -10.87 -4.20
C VAL A 129 2.65 -10.51 -2.86
N GLU A 130 2.28 -9.26 -2.66
CA GLU A 130 1.64 -8.80 -1.43
C GLU A 130 0.14 -9.10 -1.42
N ILE A 131 -0.37 -9.58 -0.26
CA ILE A 131 -1.80 -9.76 -0.01
C ILE A 131 -2.35 -8.42 0.48
N LEU A 132 -3.27 -7.82 -0.30
CA LEU A 132 -3.86 -6.53 -0.01
C LEU A 132 -5.39 -6.60 -0.09
N ASP A 133 -6.08 -5.76 0.69
CA ASP A 133 -7.50 -5.48 0.46
C ASP A 133 -7.64 -4.72 -0.87
N ARG A 134 -8.39 -5.31 -1.83
CA ARG A 134 -8.56 -4.76 -3.18
C ARG A 134 -10.04 -4.67 -3.53
N SER A 135 -10.41 -3.56 -4.16
CA SER A 135 -11.79 -3.35 -4.59
C SER A 135 -12.25 -4.26 -5.74
N ALA A 136 -11.31 -4.93 -6.43
CA ALA A 136 -11.62 -5.86 -7.52
C ALA A 136 -12.35 -7.12 -7.06
N CYS A 137 -12.09 -7.59 -5.84
CA CYS A 137 -12.82 -8.69 -5.25
C CYS A 137 -13.16 -8.37 -3.80
N THR A 138 -14.39 -8.63 -3.39
CA THR A 138 -14.85 -8.46 -2.01
C THR A 138 -15.61 -9.68 -1.55
N VAL A 139 -15.32 -10.17 -0.36
CA VAL A 139 -15.99 -11.30 0.29
C VAL A 139 -16.65 -10.80 1.57
N LYS A 140 -17.95 -10.99 1.66
CA LYS A 140 -18.79 -10.74 2.84
C LYS A 140 -19.41 -12.04 3.29
N PRO A 141 -19.97 -12.14 4.50
CA PRO A 141 -20.60 -13.39 4.98
C PRO A 141 -21.72 -13.92 4.08
N ASP A 142 -22.39 -13.04 3.34
CA ASP A 142 -23.56 -13.32 2.51
C ASP A 142 -23.36 -12.99 1.02
N ARG A 143 -22.19 -12.48 0.63
CA ARG A 143 -21.96 -12.00 -0.73
C ARG A 143 -20.50 -12.05 -1.13
N VAL A 144 -20.24 -12.54 -2.33
CA VAL A 144 -18.97 -12.41 -3.04
C VAL A 144 -19.18 -11.56 -4.28
N GLU A 145 -18.30 -10.60 -4.52
CA GLU A 145 -18.38 -9.73 -5.68
C GLU A 145 -17.00 -9.59 -6.33
N LEU A 146 -16.91 -9.93 -7.61
CA LEU A 146 -15.72 -9.82 -8.44
C LEU A 146 -15.95 -8.75 -9.50
N ARG A 147 -15.10 -7.72 -9.54
CA ARG A 147 -15.19 -6.57 -10.46
C ARG A 147 -14.09 -6.66 -11.51
N PHE A 148 -14.51 -6.62 -12.76
CA PHE A 148 -13.61 -6.67 -13.90
C PHE A 148 -14.11 -5.76 -15.03
N GLU A 149 -13.31 -5.63 -16.06
CA GLU A 149 -13.61 -4.77 -17.20
C GLU A 149 -13.68 -5.61 -18.47
N VAL A 150 -14.63 -5.28 -19.35
CA VAL A 150 -14.82 -5.96 -20.64
C VAL A 150 -14.74 -4.94 -21.77
N ARG A 151 -13.88 -5.20 -22.75
CA ARG A 151 -13.86 -4.44 -24.01
C ARG A 151 -14.95 -4.93 -24.90
N MET A 152 -15.94 -4.07 -25.16
CA MET A 152 -17.02 -4.40 -26.08
C MET A 152 -16.53 -4.35 -27.52
N PRO A 153 -16.64 -5.46 -28.28
CA PRO A 153 -16.03 -5.58 -29.60
C PRO A 153 -16.71 -4.73 -30.65
N ALA A 154 -15.91 -4.10 -31.51
CA ALA A 154 -16.40 -3.27 -32.62
C ALA A 154 -15.43 -3.27 -33.82
N ARG A 155 -15.98 -3.00 -35.02
CA ARG A 155 -15.21 -2.63 -36.21
C ARG A 155 -15.45 -1.14 -36.49
N GLY A 156 -14.43 -0.31 -36.19
CA GLY A 156 -14.64 1.13 -36.13
C GLY A 156 -15.66 1.49 -35.05
N ARG A 157 -16.82 2.05 -35.42
CA ARG A 157 -17.93 2.36 -34.50
C ARG A 157 -19.17 1.45 -34.68
N THR A 158 -18.98 0.33 -35.39
CA THR A 158 -20.03 -0.65 -35.66
C THR A 158 -19.84 -1.84 -34.71
N ILE A 159 -20.91 -2.24 -34.04
CA ILE A 159 -20.95 -3.35 -33.10
C ILE A 159 -20.65 -4.68 -33.81
N LEU A 160 -19.79 -5.51 -33.20
CA LEU A 160 -19.61 -6.92 -33.51
C LEU A 160 -20.43 -7.75 -32.51
N GLY A 161 -21.73 -7.84 -32.73
CA GLY A 161 -22.69 -8.44 -31.78
C GLY A 161 -22.45 -9.92 -31.55
N HIS A 162 -22.07 -10.68 -32.57
CA HIS A 162 -21.74 -12.10 -32.45
C HIS A 162 -20.49 -12.34 -31.58
N ARG A 163 -19.44 -11.50 -31.71
CA ARG A 163 -18.27 -11.60 -30.85
C ARG A 163 -18.60 -11.19 -29.40
N ALA A 164 -19.43 -10.14 -29.24
CA ALA A 164 -19.90 -9.74 -27.92
C ALA A 164 -20.73 -10.85 -27.26
N ALA A 165 -21.62 -11.50 -27.99
CA ALA A 165 -22.37 -12.65 -27.50
C ALA A 165 -21.41 -13.78 -27.05
N GLN A 166 -20.39 -14.12 -27.83
CA GLN A 166 -19.39 -15.13 -27.45
C GLN A 166 -18.67 -14.80 -26.14
N ILE A 167 -18.30 -13.52 -25.92
CA ILE A 167 -17.64 -13.07 -24.68
C ILE A 167 -18.54 -13.35 -23.47
N PHE A 168 -19.84 -13.06 -23.56
CA PHE A 168 -20.78 -13.23 -22.44
C PHE A 168 -21.40 -14.62 -22.34
N ASP A 169 -21.38 -15.42 -23.41
CA ASP A 169 -21.89 -16.79 -23.43
C ASP A 169 -20.86 -17.83 -22.98
N LEU A 170 -19.58 -17.58 -23.30
CA LEU A 170 -18.48 -18.51 -23.05
C LEU A 170 -17.37 -17.89 -22.21
N ASP A 171 -16.72 -16.82 -22.69
CA ASP A 171 -15.47 -16.33 -22.12
C ASP A 171 -15.62 -15.85 -20.66
N VAL A 172 -16.69 -15.08 -20.36
CA VAL A 172 -16.97 -14.58 -19.00
C VAL A 172 -17.48 -15.69 -18.08
N PRO A 173 -18.49 -16.49 -18.47
CA PRO A 173 -18.96 -17.59 -17.62
C PRO A 173 -17.86 -18.59 -17.26
N ASP A 174 -17.05 -19.00 -18.23
CA ASP A 174 -15.96 -19.93 -18.02
C ASP A 174 -14.94 -19.39 -17.00
N ALA A 175 -14.51 -18.13 -17.16
CA ALA A 175 -13.54 -17.52 -16.25
C ALA A 175 -14.12 -17.31 -14.84
N VAL A 176 -15.40 -16.98 -14.73
CA VAL A 176 -16.09 -16.86 -13.44
C VAL A 176 -16.27 -18.23 -12.80
N GLN A 177 -16.64 -19.26 -13.56
CA GLN A 177 -16.81 -20.62 -13.06
C GLN A 177 -15.50 -21.18 -12.52
N ASP A 178 -14.39 -21.02 -13.25
CA ASP A 178 -13.04 -21.42 -12.77
C ASP A 178 -12.67 -20.76 -11.42
N THR A 179 -13.27 -19.62 -11.12
CA THR A 179 -12.98 -18.83 -9.92
C THR A 179 -13.98 -19.10 -8.79
N PHE A 180 -15.23 -19.40 -9.11
CA PHE A 180 -16.33 -19.47 -8.14
C PHE A 180 -16.77 -20.90 -7.82
N ASP A 181 -16.24 -21.92 -8.50
CA ASP A 181 -16.60 -23.31 -8.21
C ASP A 181 -15.72 -23.90 -7.12
N TYR A 182 -16.31 -24.11 -5.94
CA TYR A 182 -15.74 -24.85 -4.82
C TYR A 182 -16.65 -26.02 -4.40
N LEU A 183 -17.70 -26.34 -5.20
CA LEU A 183 -18.64 -27.42 -4.93
C LEU A 183 -18.27 -28.72 -5.64
N SER A 184 -17.67 -28.63 -6.83
CA SER A 184 -17.38 -29.80 -7.67
C SER A 184 -16.34 -30.72 -7.04
N ASP A 185 -16.60 -32.03 -7.10
CA ASP A 185 -15.70 -33.09 -6.63
C ASP A 185 -14.74 -33.53 -7.74
N ILE A 186 -13.94 -32.59 -8.22
CA ILE A 186 -12.88 -32.86 -9.21
C ILE A 186 -11.52 -32.45 -8.65
N PRO A 187 -10.42 -33.08 -9.08
CA PRO A 187 -9.10 -32.84 -8.54
C PRO A 187 -8.61 -31.39 -8.68
N GLU A 188 -9.10 -30.66 -9.68
CA GLU A 188 -8.80 -29.26 -9.92
C GLU A 188 -9.39 -28.39 -8.81
N VAL A 189 -10.65 -28.57 -8.48
CA VAL A 189 -11.36 -27.82 -7.44
C VAL A 189 -10.82 -28.16 -6.05
N GLU A 190 -10.44 -29.41 -5.81
CA GLU A 190 -9.78 -29.78 -4.54
C GLU A 190 -8.46 -29.03 -4.34
N ARG A 191 -7.63 -28.97 -5.39
CA ARG A 191 -6.38 -28.18 -5.36
C ARG A 191 -6.62 -26.68 -5.14
N GLU A 192 -7.67 -26.11 -5.74
CA GLU A 192 -8.06 -24.72 -5.49
C GLU A 192 -8.52 -24.52 -4.04
N ARG A 193 -9.26 -25.47 -3.48
CA ARG A 193 -9.71 -25.44 -2.08
C ARG A 193 -8.53 -25.51 -1.10
N GLU A 194 -7.58 -26.39 -1.33
CA GLU A 194 -6.34 -26.49 -0.55
C GLU A 194 -5.51 -25.20 -0.68
N GLY A 195 -5.36 -24.68 -1.91
CA GLY A 195 -4.65 -23.43 -2.19
C GLY A 195 -5.26 -22.23 -1.48
N LEU A 196 -6.59 -22.11 -1.49
CA LEU A 196 -7.33 -21.08 -0.78
C LEU A 196 -7.09 -21.16 0.73
N LEU A 197 -7.23 -22.35 1.33
CA LEU A 197 -7.05 -22.54 2.76
C LEU A 197 -5.61 -22.23 3.19
N ARG A 198 -4.62 -22.65 2.40
CA ARG A 198 -3.21 -22.31 2.64
C ARG A 198 -2.95 -20.80 2.55
N HIS A 199 -3.59 -20.12 1.59
CA HIS A 199 -3.46 -18.67 1.44
C HIS A 199 -4.02 -17.92 2.64
N ILE A 200 -5.18 -18.35 3.14
CA ILE A 200 -5.81 -17.81 4.35
C ILE A 200 -4.91 -18.06 5.57
N ALA A 201 -4.43 -19.28 5.73
CA ALA A 201 -3.58 -19.67 6.86
C ALA A 201 -2.32 -18.78 6.96
N VAL A 202 -1.63 -18.55 5.84
CA VAL A 202 -0.44 -17.69 5.80
C VAL A 202 -0.79 -16.24 6.15
N TYR A 203 -1.94 -15.73 5.69
CA TYR A 203 -2.37 -14.38 6.02
C TYR A 203 -2.72 -14.23 7.52
N GLU A 204 -3.44 -15.19 8.09
CA GLU A 204 -3.80 -15.20 9.51
C GLU A 204 -2.55 -15.33 10.41
N ASP A 205 -1.58 -16.15 10.00
CA ASP A 205 -0.28 -16.24 10.67
C ASP A 205 0.48 -14.90 10.62
N TYR A 206 0.50 -14.22 9.48
CA TYR A 206 1.10 -12.89 9.36
C TYR A 206 0.39 -11.86 10.26
N ARG A 207 -0.94 -11.87 10.32
CA ARG A 207 -1.71 -10.97 11.21
C ARG A 207 -1.40 -11.24 12.68
N THR A 208 -1.28 -12.51 13.04
CA THR A 208 -0.85 -12.91 14.38
C THR A 208 0.58 -12.45 14.67
N LEU A 209 1.50 -12.58 13.70
CA LEU A 209 2.87 -12.11 13.83
C LEU A 209 2.95 -10.58 14.02
N GLN A 210 2.13 -9.81 13.32
CA GLN A 210 1.99 -8.36 13.56
C GLN A 210 1.56 -8.05 15.00
N GLN A 211 0.60 -8.82 15.55
CA GLN A 211 0.19 -8.64 16.94
C GLN A 211 1.31 -9.02 17.91
N ILE A 212 2.06 -10.10 17.63
CA ILE A 212 3.23 -10.50 18.43
C ILE A 212 4.30 -9.41 18.47
N LEU A 213 4.55 -8.70 17.34
CA LEU A 213 5.48 -7.57 17.34
C LEU A 213 5.07 -6.51 18.37
N ILE A 214 3.79 -6.15 18.38
CA ILE A 214 3.24 -5.16 19.31
C ILE A 214 3.34 -5.65 20.75
N ASP A 215 2.89 -6.88 21.04
CA ASP A 215 2.81 -7.46 22.38
C ASP A 215 4.19 -7.66 23.02
N ARG A 216 5.20 -7.99 22.19
CA ARG A 216 6.60 -8.16 22.65
C ARG A 216 7.43 -6.90 22.53
N GLY A 217 6.88 -5.84 21.95
CA GLY A 217 7.58 -4.59 21.71
C GLY A 217 8.70 -4.70 20.66
N TRP A 218 8.60 -5.62 19.70
CA TRP A 218 9.56 -5.74 18.62
C TRP A 218 9.19 -4.84 17.45
N VAL A 219 10.18 -4.42 16.67
CA VAL A 219 9.94 -3.59 15.49
C VAL A 219 9.91 -4.39 14.18
N SER A 220 10.55 -5.56 14.16
CA SER A 220 10.52 -6.48 13.02
C SER A 220 10.87 -7.90 13.45
N PHE A 221 10.39 -8.88 12.69
CA PHE A 221 10.73 -10.30 12.82
C PHE A 221 11.00 -10.91 11.45
N ILE A 222 12.08 -11.71 11.33
CA ILE A 222 12.45 -12.41 10.10
C ILE A 222 12.64 -13.90 10.45
N ALA A 223 11.74 -14.76 9.97
CA ALA A 223 11.82 -16.19 10.23
C ALA A 223 13.04 -16.84 9.56
N ASN A 224 13.65 -17.81 10.25
CA ASN A 224 14.66 -18.68 9.66
C ASN A 224 14.08 -19.44 8.46
N GLY A 225 14.86 -19.59 7.42
CA GLY A 225 14.41 -20.22 6.16
C GLY A 225 13.79 -19.26 5.15
N SER A 226 13.53 -18.00 5.53
CA SER A 226 13.00 -16.99 4.59
C SER A 226 13.95 -16.74 3.41
N VAL A 227 13.38 -16.58 2.20
CA VAL A 227 14.12 -16.23 0.98
C VAL A 227 14.03 -14.72 0.76
N LEU A 228 15.04 -14.00 1.24
CA LEU A 228 15.01 -12.54 1.20
C LEU A 228 15.37 -11.95 -0.16
N ALA A 229 16.26 -12.62 -0.92
CA ALA A 229 16.71 -12.16 -2.21
C ALA A 229 15.62 -12.27 -3.29
N ARG A 230 15.58 -11.28 -4.17
CA ARG A 230 14.68 -11.24 -5.33
C ARG A 230 15.45 -11.52 -6.63
N ARG A 231 14.75 -12.04 -7.63
CA ARG A 231 15.30 -12.43 -8.93
C ARG A 231 16.05 -11.29 -9.63
N SER A 232 15.58 -10.06 -9.46
CA SER A 232 16.24 -8.84 -9.97
C SER A 232 15.71 -7.60 -9.23
N GLY A 233 16.36 -6.44 -9.43
CA GLY A 233 15.91 -5.17 -8.85
C GLY A 233 14.52 -4.70 -9.27
N VAL A 234 13.96 -5.26 -10.35
CA VAL A 234 12.62 -4.92 -10.85
C VAL A 234 11.61 -6.06 -10.70
N SER A 235 12.04 -7.25 -10.24
CA SER A 235 11.20 -8.41 -10.02
C SER A 235 10.97 -8.64 -8.54
N GLN A 236 9.73 -8.88 -8.14
CA GLN A 236 9.39 -9.26 -6.77
C GLN A 236 9.40 -10.79 -6.57
N SER A 237 9.60 -11.57 -7.62
CA SER A 237 9.71 -13.03 -7.49
C SER A 237 10.94 -13.43 -6.67
N PRO A 238 10.87 -14.47 -5.82
CA PRO A 238 12.01 -14.97 -5.07
C PRO A 238 13.14 -15.42 -6.02
N MET A 239 14.37 -15.26 -5.59
CA MET A 239 15.54 -15.70 -6.32
C MET A 239 15.74 -17.21 -6.11
N GLU A 240 15.74 -17.97 -7.19
CA GLU A 240 16.02 -19.40 -7.14
C GLU A 240 17.44 -19.68 -6.62
N GLY A 241 17.57 -20.65 -5.71
CA GLY A 241 18.86 -21.01 -5.12
C GLY A 241 19.47 -19.96 -4.19
N ALA A 242 18.71 -18.92 -3.80
CA ALA A 242 19.16 -17.96 -2.80
C ALA A 242 19.43 -18.66 -1.46
N LEU A 243 20.43 -18.15 -0.72
CA LEU A 243 20.70 -18.61 0.64
C LEU A 243 19.51 -18.25 1.54
N PRO A 244 18.88 -19.23 2.20
CA PRO A 244 17.82 -18.96 3.16
C PRO A 244 18.36 -18.15 4.34
N PHE A 245 17.53 -17.24 4.87
CA PHE A 245 17.89 -16.45 6.04
C PHE A 245 18.10 -17.33 7.27
N ALA A 246 19.13 -17.03 8.05
CA ALA A 246 19.38 -17.61 9.36
C ALA A 246 19.66 -16.50 10.37
N SER A 247 18.94 -16.53 11.47
CA SER A 247 19.12 -15.59 12.56
C SER A 247 20.47 -15.77 13.26
N PRO A 248 21.16 -14.69 13.66
CA PRO A 248 22.19 -14.77 14.68
C PRO A 248 21.62 -15.39 15.97
N ALA A 249 22.37 -16.28 16.61
CA ALA A 249 21.91 -16.98 17.82
C ALA A 249 21.53 -16.02 18.96
N THR A 250 22.18 -14.86 19.06
CA THR A 250 21.92 -13.82 20.07
C THR A 250 20.61 -13.09 19.88
N LEU A 251 20.02 -13.15 18.69
CA LEU A 251 18.78 -12.47 18.30
C LEU A 251 17.67 -13.44 17.93
N GLU A 252 17.95 -14.76 18.06
CA GLU A 252 16.96 -15.77 17.73
C GLU A 252 15.86 -15.77 18.80
N ALA A 253 14.62 -15.62 18.33
CA ALA A 253 13.42 -15.70 19.12
C ALA A 253 12.46 -16.73 18.54
N GLU A 254 11.60 -17.27 19.41
CA GLU A 254 10.58 -18.23 19.06
C GLU A 254 9.20 -17.58 19.11
N VAL A 255 8.40 -17.80 18.07
CA VAL A 255 7.00 -17.36 17.98
C VAL A 255 6.11 -18.55 17.68
N GLU A 256 4.92 -18.57 18.24
CA GLU A 256 3.90 -19.58 17.98
C GLU A 256 2.78 -18.97 17.13
N LEU A 257 2.53 -19.55 15.97
CA LEU A 257 1.53 -19.08 15.00
C LEU A 257 0.41 -20.12 14.86
N PRO A 258 -0.83 -19.68 14.56
CA PRO A 258 -2.00 -20.56 14.54
C PRO A 258 -1.89 -21.75 13.57
N HIS A 259 -1.25 -21.53 12.41
CA HIS A 259 -1.19 -22.54 11.35
C HIS A 259 0.23 -23.07 11.10
N ALA A 260 1.23 -22.19 11.09
CA ALA A 260 2.63 -22.61 10.91
C ALA A 260 3.23 -23.24 12.17
N GLY A 261 2.56 -23.13 13.35
CA GLY A 261 3.09 -23.61 14.62
C GLY A 261 4.27 -22.77 15.09
N VAL A 262 5.26 -23.43 15.68
CA VAL A 262 6.43 -22.76 16.27
C VAL A 262 7.44 -22.42 15.19
N LEU A 263 7.76 -21.14 15.03
CA LEU A 263 8.82 -20.64 14.15
C LEU A 263 9.93 -19.97 14.96
N ARG A 264 11.16 -20.09 14.48
CA ARG A 264 12.33 -19.38 15.00
C ARG A 264 12.81 -18.38 13.98
N GLY A 265 13.30 -17.23 14.45
CA GLY A 265 13.79 -16.19 13.60
C GLY A 265 14.44 -15.04 14.36
N MET A 266 14.94 -14.07 13.63
CA MET A 266 15.54 -12.86 14.20
C MET A 266 14.44 -11.88 14.62
N ALA A 267 14.38 -11.56 15.90
CA ALA A 267 13.61 -10.44 16.42
C ALA A 267 14.50 -9.19 16.48
N ILE A 268 14.00 -8.07 15.99
CA ILE A 268 14.66 -6.76 16.11
C ILE A 268 13.91 -5.98 17.18
N GLU A 269 14.62 -5.64 18.25
CA GLU A 269 14.11 -4.83 19.35
C GLU A 269 14.08 -3.33 19.01
N PRO A 270 13.31 -2.52 19.75
CA PRO A 270 13.33 -1.06 19.60
C PRO A 270 14.73 -0.48 19.86
N GLY A 271 14.98 0.69 19.28
CA GLY A 271 16.25 1.40 19.40
C GLY A 271 16.89 1.69 18.06
N VAL A 272 18.20 1.85 18.07
CA VAL A 272 19.01 2.12 16.88
C VAL A 272 19.71 0.84 16.43
N THR A 273 19.23 0.23 15.35
CA THR A 273 19.88 -0.93 14.71
C THR A 273 20.64 -0.48 13.47
N VAL A 274 21.94 -0.79 13.42
CA VAL A 274 22.80 -0.46 12.27
C VAL A 274 23.17 -1.75 11.53
N ILE A 275 22.92 -1.79 10.22
CA ILE A 275 23.29 -2.89 9.33
C ILE A 275 24.52 -2.48 8.54
N VAL A 276 25.66 -3.14 8.80
CA VAL A 276 26.95 -2.91 8.12
C VAL A 276 27.33 -4.09 7.21
N GLY A 277 28.42 -3.95 6.49
CA GLY A 277 28.98 -5.02 5.63
C GLY A 277 29.50 -4.49 4.31
N GLY A 278 30.25 -5.30 3.59
CA GLY A 278 30.81 -4.94 2.28
C GLY A 278 29.77 -4.68 1.20
N GLY A 279 30.20 -4.12 0.08
CA GLY A 279 29.35 -4.00 -1.11
C GLY A 279 28.88 -5.38 -1.58
N TYR A 280 27.61 -5.48 -2.01
CA TYR A 280 27.00 -6.71 -2.50
C TYR A 280 26.86 -7.88 -1.48
N HIS A 281 27.05 -7.65 -0.20
CA HIS A 281 26.90 -8.67 0.84
C HIS A 281 25.47 -8.84 1.35
N GLY A 282 24.48 -8.12 0.80
CA GLY A 282 23.05 -8.33 1.09
C GLY A 282 22.42 -7.33 2.08
N LYS A 283 23.11 -6.23 2.43
CA LYS A 283 22.56 -5.17 3.32
C LYS A 283 21.21 -4.64 2.84
N SER A 284 21.16 -4.13 1.61
CA SER A 284 19.92 -3.58 1.02
C SER A 284 18.89 -4.68 0.75
N THR A 285 19.30 -5.96 0.62
CA THR A 285 18.39 -7.11 0.54
C THR A 285 17.66 -7.33 1.86
N LEU A 286 18.38 -7.30 2.99
CA LEU A 286 17.81 -7.41 4.33
C LEU A 286 16.89 -6.23 4.61
N LEU A 287 17.36 -5.00 4.40
CA LEU A 287 16.54 -3.79 4.60
C LEU A 287 15.29 -3.82 3.69
N GLY A 288 15.42 -4.25 2.43
CA GLY A 288 14.29 -4.37 1.49
C GLY A 288 13.27 -5.43 1.92
N ALA A 289 13.69 -6.51 2.59
CA ALA A 289 12.78 -7.49 3.17
C ALA A 289 12.04 -6.88 4.38
N ILE A 290 12.74 -6.21 5.28
CA ILE A 290 12.16 -5.48 6.42
C ILE A 290 11.17 -4.41 5.92
N GLN A 291 11.56 -3.62 4.92
CA GLN A 291 10.72 -2.59 4.30
C GLN A 291 9.39 -3.16 3.76
N ARG A 292 9.41 -4.35 3.16
CA ARG A 292 8.23 -5.03 2.60
C ARG A 292 7.47 -5.84 3.63
N GLY A 293 8.08 -6.14 4.78
CA GLY A 293 7.45 -6.84 5.89
C GLY A 293 6.26 -6.10 6.53
N VAL A 294 5.98 -4.86 6.12
CA VAL A 294 4.75 -4.12 6.47
C VAL A 294 3.51 -4.67 5.74
N TYR A 295 3.68 -5.63 4.84
CA TYR A 295 2.63 -6.32 4.09
C TYR A 295 2.76 -7.83 4.23
N ALA A 296 1.62 -8.52 4.26
CA ALA A 296 1.59 -9.98 4.11
C ALA A 296 2.00 -10.38 2.69
N HIS A 297 2.69 -11.51 2.58
CA HIS A 297 3.13 -12.10 1.31
C HIS A 297 2.39 -13.41 1.03
N ILE A 298 2.19 -13.72 -0.26
CA ILE A 298 1.54 -14.97 -0.68
C ILE A 298 2.37 -16.20 -0.33
N PRO A 299 1.73 -17.37 -0.14
CA PRO A 299 2.46 -18.64 0.05
C PRO A 299 3.44 -18.90 -1.09
N GLY A 300 4.68 -19.29 -0.73
CA GLY A 300 5.76 -19.61 -1.69
C GLY A 300 6.56 -18.39 -2.15
N ASP A 301 6.26 -17.18 -1.63
CA ASP A 301 7.08 -15.99 -1.88
C ASP A 301 8.43 -16.01 -1.13
N GLY A 302 8.52 -16.76 -0.05
CA GLY A 302 9.69 -16.86 0.81
C GLY A 302 9.84 -15.73 1.82
N ARG A 303 8.93 -14.76 1.86
CA ARG A 303 8.85 -13.68 2.87
C ARG A 303 7.55 -13.72 3.66
N GLU A 304 6.84 -14.84 3.64
CA GLU A 304 5.54 -15.02 4.31
C GLU A 304 5.61 -14.69 5.81
N TYR A 305 6.76 -15.00 6.41
CA TYR A 305 7.00 -14.81 7.85
C TYR A 305 8.07 -13.75 8.11
N VAL A 306 8.11 -12.73 7.27
CA VAL A 306 8.84 -11.48 7.51
C VAL A 306 7.82 -10.42 7.85
N ALA A 307 7.84 -9.93 9.08
CA ALA A 307 6.92 -8.90 9.55
C ALA A 307 7.68 -7.69 10.10
N THR A 308 7.15 -6.51 9.84
CA THR A 308 7.64 -5.23 10.34
C THR A 308 6.43 -4.39 10.74
N LEU A 309 6.53 -3.56 11.77
CA LEU A 309 5.44 -2.70 12.22
C LEU A 309 4.79 -1.97 11.03
N GLU A 310 3.46 -1.96 10.98
CA GLU A 310 2.70 -1.42 9.84
C GLU A 310 2.91 0.09 9.63
N ASP A 311 3.31 0.82 10.67
CA ASP A 311 3.60 2.25 10.64
C ASP A 311 5.06 2.57 10.24
N ALA A 312 5.88 1.57 9.99
CA ALA A 312 7.27 1.75 9.56
C ALA A 312 7.37 2.55 8.26
N MET A 313 8.26 3.56 8.23
CA MET A 313 8.47 4.41 7.06
C MET A 313 9.92 4.35 6.57
N LYS A 314 10.09 4.04 5.29
CA LYS A 314 11.36 4.22 4.59
C LYS A 314 11.54 5.70 4.25
N VAL A 315 12.58 6.30 4.80
CA VAL A 315 12.91 7.72 4.60
C VAL A 315 14.14 7.86 3.72
N ARG A 316 14.06 8.69 2.69
CA ARG A 316 15.16 9.00 1.77
C ARG A 316 15.16 10.47 1.37
N ALA A 317 16.25 10.91 0.77
CA ALA A 317 16.30 12.20 0.11
C ALA A 317 15.44 12.23 -1.15
N ALA A 318 14.75 13.34 -1.39
CA ALA A 318 13.86 13.57 -2.54
C ALA A 318 14.01 15.01 -3.03
N ASP A 319 15.07 15.26 -3.80
CA ASP A 319 15.33 16.59 -4.34
C ASP A 319 14.15 17.10 -5.16
N GLY A 320 13.80 18.35 -4.94
CA GLY A 320 12.74 19.02 -5.70
C GLY A 320 11.33 18.80 -5.17
N ARG A 321 11.11 18.01 -4.09
CA ARG A 321 9.77 17.87 -3.53
C ARG A 321 9.28 19.13 -2.81
N ALA A 322 7.98 19.32 -2.73
CA ALA A 322 7.38 20.35 -1.90
C ALA A 322 7.43 19.96 -0.40
N VAL A 323 7.55 20.96 0.45
CA VAL A 323 7.38 20.87 1.90
C VAL A 323 6.43 21.99 2.31
N THR A 324 5.47 21.73 3.21
CA THR A 324 4.47 22.74 3.60
C THR A 324 4.27 22.74 5.11
N GLY A 325 4.73 23.80 5.78
CA GLY A 325 4.52 24.08 7.20
C GLY A 325 5.10 23.04 8.15
N VAL A 326 6.27 22.46 7.83
CA VAL A 326 6.93 21.42 8.62
C VAL A 326 7.94 22.04 9.56
N ASP A 327 7.96 21.60 10.83
CA ASP A 327 8.98 22.00 11.79
C ASP A 327 10.26 21.19 11.55
N VAL A 328 11.19 21.74 10.77
CA VAL A 328 12.50 21.13 10.49
C VAL A 328 13.60 21.63 11.42
N SER A 329 13.28 22.44 12.43
CA SER A 329 14.24 23.13 13.30
C SER A 329 15.18 22.19 14.06
N SER A 330 14.76 20.95 14.29
CA SER A 330 15.61 19.93 14.89
C SER A 330 16.82 19.55 14.01
N PHE A 331 16.72 19.70 12.69
CA PHE A 331 17.75 19.31 11.73
C PHE A 331 18.31 20.48 10.94
N ILE A 332 17.54 21.55 10.79
CA ILE A 332 17.91 22.70 9.96
C ILE A 332 17.65 24.00 10.71
N THR A 333 18.71 24.77 10.91
CA THR A 333 18.66 26.07 11.57
C THR A 333 19.32 27.13 10.67
N HIS A 334 19.05 28.41 10.91
CA HIS A 334 19.77 29.52 10.26
C HIS A 334 19.78 29.49 8.73
N LEU A 335 18.61 29.19 8.12
CA LEU A 335 18.47 29.24 6.67
C LEU A 335 18.71 30.65 6.11
N PRO A 336 19.24 30.78 4.87
CA PRO A 336 19.36 32.07 4.19
C PRO A 336 18.03 32.85 4.20
N GLY A 337 18.12 34.16 4.46
CA GLY A 337 16.95 35.03 4.53
C GLY A 337 16.12 34.90 5.81
N ASN A 338 16.66 34.28 6.87
CA ASN A 338 15.96 34.02 8.14
C ASN A 338 14.62 33.30 7.96
N ALA A 339 14.55 32.35 7.03
CA ALA A 339 13.34 31.55 6.83
C ALA A 339 13.00 30.79 8.13
N ASP A 340 11.71 30.80 8.49
CA ASP A 340 11.24 30.11 9.68
C ASP A 340 11.35 28.59 9.50
N THR A 341 12.18 27.94 10.29
CA THR A 341 12.40 26.49 10.26
C THR A 341 11.41 25.72 11.12
N THR A 342 10.63 26.40 11.97
CA THR A 342 9.56 25.80 12.78
C THR A 342 8.25 25.60 11.98
N ARG A 343 8.08 26.37 10.88
CA ARG A 343 6.96 26.26 9.93
C ARG A 343 7.44 26.32 8.48
N PHE A 344 8.47 25.56 8.20
CA PHE A 344 9.18 25.61 6.93
C PHE A 344 8.30 25.20 5.75
N SER A 345 8.35 26.01 4.69
CA SER A 345 7.65 25.73 3.43
C SER A 345 8.54 26.07 2.25
N THR A 346 8.53 25.19 1.25
CA THR A 346 9.22 25.39 -0.03
C THR A 346 8.55 24.56 -1.12
N GLU A 347 8.57 25.06 -2.35
CA GLU A 347 8.12 24.31 -3.52
C GLU A 347 9.22 23.37 -4.07
N ASN A 348 10.46 23.52 -3.62
CA ASN A 348 11.62 22.84 -4.19
C ASN A 348 12.69 22.62 -3.11
N ALA A 349 12.52 21.58 -2.29
CA ALA A 349 13.45 21.24 -1.23
C ALA A 349 14.73 20.60 -1.78
N SER A 350 15.89 20.92 -1.19
CA SER A 350 17.14 20.18 -1.43
C SER A 350 17.06 18.77 -0.82
N GLY A 351 18.00 17.88 -1.14
CA GLY A 351 18.03 16.52 -0.62
C GLY A 351 18.01 16.45 0.90
N SER A 352 18.87 17.21 1.58
CA SER A 352 18.91 17.26 3.05
C SER A 352 17.63 17.84 3.64
N THR A 353 17.09 18.91 3.07
CA THR A 353 15.85 19.52 3.54
C THR A 353 14.66 18.61 3.34
N SER A 354 14.58 17.95 2.18
CA SER A 354 13.51 17.00 1.88
C SER A 354 13.54 15.78 2.81
N GLN A 355 14.74 15.27 3.13
CA GLN A 355 14.88 14.14 4.02
C GLN A 355 14.61 14.52 5.48
N ALA A 356 15.07 15.68 5.95
CA ALA A 356 14.74 16.22 7.28
C ALA A 356 13.23 16.40 7.43
N ALA A 357 12.57 16.98 6.43
CA ALA A 357 11.12 17.10 6.42
C ALA A 357 10.42 15.72 6.45
N SER A 358 10.91 14.72 5.68
CA SER A 358 10.32 13.37 5.67
C SER A 358 10.46 12.66 7.02
N LEU A 359 11.59 12.83 7.73
CA LEU A 359 11.77 12.34 9.10
C LEU A 359 10.72 12.92 10.04
N VAL A 360 10.61 14.25 10.08
CA VAL A 360 9.68 14.95 10.95
C VAL A 360 8.23 14.63 10.61
N GLU A 361 7.88 14.62 9.33
CA GLU A 361 6.53 14.28 8.85
C GLU A 361 6.11 12.87 9.27
N SER A 362 7.04 11.89 9.16
CA SER A 362 6.77 10.50 9.59
C SER A 362 6.51 10.42 11.09
N ILE A 363 7.31 11.11 11.90
CA ILE A 363 7.14 11.17 13.36
C ILE A 363 5.81 11.83 13.73
N GLN A 364 5.47 12.97 13.12
CA GLN A 364 4.20 13.67 13.36
C GLN A 364 2.97 12.82 13.06
N LEU A 365 3.10 11.86 12.16
CA LEU A 365 2.02 10.98 11.71
C LEU A 365 2.01 9.62 12.43
N GLY A 366 2.82 9.49 13.49
CA GLY A 366 2.79 8.35 14.40
C GLY A 366 3.63 7.16 13.95
N SER A 367 4.57 7.35 13.01
CA SER A 367 5.53 6.30 12.67
C SER A 367 6.47 6.03 13.85
N THR A 368 6.55 4.77 14.27
CA THR A 368 7.40 4.33 15.40
C THR A 368 8.69 3.67 14.95
N LEU A 369 8.83 3.43 13.63
CA LEU A 369 10.03 2.85 13.03
C LEU A 369 10.40 3.58 11.74
N LEU A 370 11.64 4.05 11.65
CA LEU A 370 12.22 4.65 10.46
C LEU A 370 13.26 3.72 9.83
N LEU A 371 13.15 3.49 8.53
CA LEU A 371 14.09 2.71 7.74
C LEU A 371 14.93 3.66 6.86
N ILE A 372 16.24 3.59 6.97
CA ILE A 372 17.14 4.54 6.31
C ILE A 372 18.28 3.76 5.61
N ASP A 373 18.54 4.13 4.35
CA ASP A 373 19.64 3.58 3.57
C ASP A 373 20.60 4.72 3.19
N GLU A 374 21.88 4.56 3.54
CA GLU A 374 22.92 5.56 3.24
C GLU A 374 22.94 5.92 1.75
N ASP A 375 22.80 4.92 0.87
CA ASP A 375 22.88 5.10 -0.59
C ASP A 375 21.76 6.00 -1.15
N THR A 376 20.64 6.13 -0.45
CA THR A 376 19.50 6.96 -0.86
C THR A 376 19.30 8.20 0.01
N SER A 377 20.26 8.48 0.88
CA SER A 377 20.20 9.57 1.86
C SER A 377 21.10 10.75 1.46
N ALA A 378 20.76 11.93 1.94
CA ALA A 378 21.61 13.11 1.80
C ALA A 378 22.78 13.03 2.79
N THR A 379 24.00 12.86 2.28
CA THR A 379 25.21 12.64 3.08
C THR A 379 25.41 13.69 4.18
N ASN A 380 25.17 14.96 3.87
CA ASN A 380 25.34 16.07 4.82
C ASN A 380 24.27 16.10 5.93
N LEU A 381 23.10 15.48 5.71
CA LEU A 381 22.13 15.27 6.78
C LEU A 381 22.48 14.03 7.61
N MET A 382 23.07 13.01 6.99
CA MET A 382 23.39 11.77 7.70
C MET A 382 24.57 11.99 8.67
N ILE A 383 25.65 12.52 8.18
CA ILE A 383 26.92 12.65 8.93
C ILE A 383 27.59 13.98 8.63
N ARG A 384 28.46 14.39 9.55
CA ARG A 384 29.42 15.46 9.33
C ARG A 384 30.79 14.99 9.81
N ASP A 385 31.74 14.89 8.89
CA ASP A 385 33.11 14.49 9.16
C ASP A 385 33.76 15.39 10.21
N ALA A 386 34.57 14.81 11.09
CA ALA A 386 35.21 15.53 12.18
C ALA A 386 36.11 16.70 11.70
N ARG A 387 36.80 16.55 10.54
CA ARG A 387 37.63 17.63 9.97
C ARG A 387 36.74 18.76 9.43
N MET A 388 35.60 18.44 8.87
CA MET A 388 34.62 19.45 8.42
C MET A 388 33.99 20.18 9.61
N ARG A 389 33.77 19.50 10.75
CA ARG A 389 33.28 20.14 11.99
C ARG A 389 34.28 21.16 12.51
N GLU A 390 35.57 20.85 12.45
CA GLU A 390 36.65 21.76 12.88
C GLU A 390 36.83 22.93 11.90
N LEU A 391 36.76 22.67 10.61
CA LEU A 391 36.96 23.69 9.58
C LEU A 391 35.81 24.70 9.46
N VAL A 392 34.58 24.24 9.57
CA VAL A 392 33.37 25.07 9.45
C VAL A 392 32.72 25.18 10.81
N GLN A 393 32.71 26.37 11.36
CA GLN A 393 32.12 26.69 12.67
C GLN A 393 30.62 26.33 12.69
N ALA A 394 30.11 25.89 13.85
CA ALA A 394 28.73 25.45 14.02
C ALA A 394 27.71 26.55 13.64
N GLU A 395 28.03 27.83 13.89
CA GLU A 395 27.15 28.97 13.57
C GLU A 395 27.00 29.21 12.06
N LYS A 396 27.91 28.65 11.25
CA LYS A 396 27.85 28.74 9.77
C LYS A 396 27.27 27.51 9.11
N GLU A 397 26.96 26.49 9.87
CA GLU A 397 26.39 25.24 9.38
C GLU A 397 24.92 25.13 9.76
N PRO A 398 24.01 25.26 8.81
CA PRO A 398 22.58 25.20 9.10
C PRO A 398 22.08 23.77 9.39
N ILE A 399 22.83 22.73 9.04
CA ILE A 399 22.41 21.33 9.15
C ILE A 399 22.98 20.68 10.39
N THR A 400 22.11 20.19 11.26
CA THR A 400 22.45 19.27 12.34
C THR A 400 22.31 17.84 11.81
N PRO A 401 23.40 17.06 11.76
CA PRO A 401 23.33 15.72 11.19
C PRO A 401 22.56 14.75 12.07
N LEU A 402 21.91 13.78 11.43
CA LEU A 402 21.06 12.78 12.08
C LEU A 402 21.82 11.97 13.13
N VAL A 403 23.10 11.67 12.89
CA VAL A 403 23.95 10.93 13.85
C VAL A 403 23.98 11.59 15.23
N ASP A 404 23.87 12.92 15.33
CA ASP A 404 23.87 13.65 16.60
C ASP A 404 22.50 13.61 17.32
N ARG A 405 21.43 13.14 16.65
CA ARG A 405 20.05 13.08 17.18
C ARG A 405 19.42 11.71 17.18
N ILE A 406 20.03 10.74 16.52
CA ILE A 406 19.37 9.43 16.29
C ILE A 406 19.05 8.69 17.59
N SER A 407 19.94 8.78 18.58
CA SER A 407 19.72 8.19 19.90
C SER A 407 18.49 8.82 20.61
N SER A 408 18.32 10.13 20.43
CA SER A 408 17.17 10.87 20.99
C SER A 408 15.86 10.59 20.29
N LEU A 409 15.85 10.18 19.01
CA LEU A 409 14.63 9.70 18.35
C LEU A 409 14.00 8.57 19.16
N HIS A 410 14.79 7.61 19.61
CA HIS A 410 14.29 6.53 20.44
C HIS A 410 14.04 6.95 21.89
N LYS A 411 15.02 7.57 22.55
CA LYS A 411 14.95 7.90 23.97
C LYS A 411 13.90 8.94 24.32
N ASP A 412 13.75 9.98 23.47
CA ASP A 412 12.85 11.10 23.76
C ASP A 412 11.48 10.93 23.09
N LEU A 413 11.40 10.24 21.93
CA LEU A 413 10.19 10.15 21.12
C LEU A 413 9.67 8.72 20.93
N GLY A 414 10.40 7.69 21.39
CA GLY A 414 10.03 6.28 21.20
C GLY A 414 10.13 5.79 19.75
N VAL A 415 10.82 6.52 18.87
CA VAL A 415 10.95 6.20 17.45
C VAL A 415 12.23 5.42 17.19
N SER A 416 12.09 4.17 16.82
CA SER A 416 13.21 3.28 16.48
C SER A 416 13.72 3.53 15.06
N THR A 417 14.96 3.14 14.81
CA THR A 417 15.59 3.29 13.49
C THR A 417 16.35 2.04 13.09
N ILE A 418 16.22 1.63 11.82
CA ILE A 418 17.06 0.61 11.20
C ILE A 418 17.81 1.28 10.04
N LEU A 419 19.14 1.35 10.14
CA LEU A 419 19.99 2.02 9.16
C LEU A 419 20.89 1.04 8.45
N VAL A 420 21.01 1.16 7.14
CA VAL A 420 22.07 0.52 6.35
C VAL A 420 23.20 1.52 6.19
N MET A 421 24.41 1.11 6.61
CA MET A 421 25.62 1.92 6.51
C MET A 421 26.72 1.14 5.79
N GLY A 422 27.32 1.77 4.79
CA GLY A 422 28.41 1.17 4.00
C GLY A 422 29.72 1.90 4.11
N GLY A 423 29.68 3.22 4.30
CA GLY A 423 30.86 4.09 4.20
C GLY A 423 31.30 4.73 5.51
N SER A 424 30.45 4.84 6.52
CA SER A 424 30.79 5.52 7.78
C SER A 424 30.52 4.65 9.01
N GLY A 425 31.49 4.67 9.95
CA GLY A 425 31.33 4.07 11.28
C GLY A 425 30.75 5.01 12.33
N ASP A 426 30.34 6.23 11.96
CA ASP A 426 29.89 7.26 12.92
C ASP A 426 28.63 6.85 13.70
N TYR A 427 27.78 5.99 13.13
CA TYR A 427 26.58 5.50 13.79
C TYR A 427 26.82 4.37 14.79
N LEU A 428 28.02 3.75 14.81
CA LEU A 428 28.31 2.64 15.73
C LEU A 428 28.20 3.08 17.19
N ASP A 429 28.64 4.30 17.50
CA ASP A 429 28.58 4.89 18.86
C ASP A 429 27.14 5.14 19.34
N GLN A 430 26.19 5.22 18.41
CA GLN A 430 24.78 5.49 18.70
C GLN A 430 23.90 4.22 18.61
N ALA A 431 24.50 3.09 18.17
CA ALA A 431 23.77 1.86 17.90
C ALA A 431 23.54 1.05 19.18
N ASP A 432 22.28 0.65 19.41
CA ASP A 432 21.92 -0.36 20.41
C ASP A 432 22.27 -1.76 19.89
N ARG A 433 22.22 -1.95 18.57
CA ARG A 433 22.52 -3.20 17.88
C ARG A 433 23.27 -2.98 16.56
N VAL A 434 24.28 -3.80 16.30
CA VAL A 434 25.03 -3.79 15.05
C VAL A 434 24.96 -5.16 14.37
N LEU A 435 24.33 -5.21 13.21
CA LEU A 435 24.25 -6.39 12.37
C LEU A 435 25.25 -6.28 11.22
N MET A 436 25.98 -7.35 10.92
CA MET A 436 26.86 -7.39 9.78
C MET A 436 26.37 -8.40 8.75
N MET A 437 26.20 -7.93 7.52
CA MET A 437 25.95 -8.82 6.38
C MET A 437 27.27 -9.25 5.77
N ASP A 438 27.52 -10.56 5.81
CA ASP A 438 28.70 -11.17 5.18
C ASP A 438 28.26 -12.32 4.27
N HIS A 439 28.45 -12.15 2.96
CA HIS A 439 28.03 -13.12 1.94
C HIS A 439 26.58 -13.61 2.16
N TYR A 440 25.65 -12.66 2.36
CA TYR A 440 24.21 -12.88 2.62
C TYR A 440 23.91 -13.56 3.97
N ARG A 441 24.90 -13.75 4.85
CA ARG A 441 24.68 -14.20 6.23
C ARG A 441 24.59 -13.00 7.15
N CYS A 442 23.63 -13.03 8.07
CA CYS A 442 23.47 -12.00 9.08
C CYS A 442 24.18 -12.41 10.36
N LEU A 443 25.05 -11.56 10.85
CA LEU A 443 25.84 -11.76 12.07
C LEU A 443 25.54 -10.62 13.05
N ASP A 444 25.38 -10.93 14.34
CA ASP A 444 25.39 -9.93 15.39
C ASP A 444 26.84 -9.62 15.77
N VAL A 445 27.27 -8.41 15.50
CA VAL A 445 28.64 -7.92 15.77
C VAL A 445 28.66 -6.80 16.80
N SER A 446 27.58 -6.67 17.59
CA SER A 446 27.41 -5.58 18.56
C SER A 446 28.57 -5.51 19.58
N ASP A 447 29.04 -6.66 20.08
CA ASP A 447 30.17 -6.72 21.02
C ASP A 447 31.48 -6.28 20.35
N ARG A 448 31.70 -6.72 19.11
CA ARG A 448 32.89 -6.29 18.33
C ARG A 448 32.83 -4.80 18.00
N ALA A 449 31.66 -4.27 17.69
CA ALA A 449 31.49 -2.84 17.46
C ALA A 449 31.85 -2.02 18.70
N ARG A 450 31.42 -2.44 19.90
CA ARG A 450 31.81 -1.80 21.17
C ARG A 450 33.33 -1.76 21.38
N GLN A 451 34.00 -2.87 21.10
CA GLN A 451 35.46 -2.91 21.18
C GLN A 451 36.15 -1.92 20.22
N VAL A 452 35.66 -1.85 18.97
CA VAL A 452 36.16 -0.90 17.96
C VAL A 452 35.97 0.55 18.41
N ILE A 453 34.81 0.86 19.01
CA ILE A 453 34.51 2.21 19.55
C ILE A 453 35.50 2.57 20.67
N GLU A 454 35.76 1.63 21.59
CA GLU A 454 36.72 1.84 22.67
C GLU A 454 38.16 2.05 22.14
N GLU A 455 38.57 1.29 21.11
CA GLU A 455 39.90 1.42 20.47
C GLU A 455 40.05 2.71 19.66
N LEU A 456 38.96 3.21 19.07
CA LEU A 456 38.94 4.36 18.15
C LEU A 456 37.82 5.35 18.51
N PRO A 457 37.88 5.97 19.70
CA PRO A 457 36.79 6.83 20.17
C PRO A 457 36.58 8.06 19.27
N ARG A 458 35.34 8.41 19.03
CA ARG A 458 34.94 9.61 18.31
C ARG A 458 34.14 10.55 19.21
N VAL A 459 34.21 11.84 18.91
CA VAL A 459 33.44 12.85 19.63
C VAL A 459 32.14 13.10 18.86
N HIS A 460 31.01 12.70 19.46
CA HIS A 460 29.68 13.00 18.98
C HIS A 460 28.96 13.96 19.92
N GLN A 461 28.05 14.74 19.36
CA GLN A 461 27.12 15.52 20.15
C GLN A 461 25.83 14.68 20.31
N ASN A 462 25.41 14.45 21.54
CA ASN A 462 24.12 13.82 21.84
C ASN A 462 23.09 14.93 22.09
N LEU A 463 22.43 15.38 21.03
CA LEU A 463 21.45 16.45 21.11
C LEU A 463 20.06 15.89 21.38
N THR A 464 19.34 16.46 22.34
CA THR A 464 17.96 16.12 22.63
C THR A 464 17.02 16.47 21.48
N MET A 465 15.92 15.76 21.34
CA MET A 465 14.92 16.04 20.34
C MET A 465 13.54 16.20 20.99
N SER A 466 12.91 17.34 20.77
CA SER A 466 11.52 17.56 21.17
C SER A 466 10.56 17.05 20.11
N ALA A 467 9.36 16.63 20.53
CA ALA A 467 8.32 16.29 19.59
C ALA A 467 8.02 17.47 18.66
N PRO A 468 7.86 17.25 17.35
CA PRO A 468 7.52 18.31 16.42
C PRO A 468 6.21 18.99 16.81
N LEU A 469 6.24 20.31 17.05
CA LEU A 469 5.14 21.06 17.65
C LEU A 469 4.12 21.59 16.64
N ALA A 470 4.44 21.65 15.36
CA ALA A 470 3.61 22.33 14.38
C ALA A 470 2.32 21.57 14.08
N ARG A 471 1.18 22.06 14.62
CA ARG A 471 -0.15 21.63 14.22
C ARG A 471 -0.44 22.17 12.82
N ARG A 472 -0.45 21.28 11.83
CA ARG A 472 -0.79 21.64 10.45
C ARG A 472 -2.29 21.46 10.22
N THR A 473 -2.99 22.54 9.88
CA THR A 473 -4.44 22.56 9.63
C THR A 473 -4.71 22.86 8.16
N PRO A 474 -4.96 21.83 7.35
CA PRO A 474 -5.20 22.03 5.91
C PRO A 474 -6.44 22.87 5.64
N ALA A 475 -6.28 23.90 4.80
CA ALA A 475 -7.39 24.65 4.26
C ALA A 475 -8.12 23.83 3.19
N ARG A 476 -9.44 24.02 3.10
CA ARG A 476 -10.25 23.35 2.09
C ARG A 476 -9.93 23.89 0.70
N LEU A 477 -9.64 22.98 -0.24
CA LEU A 477 -9.45 23.34 -1.63
C LEU A 477 -10.79 23.35 -2.39
N HIS A 478 -10.84 24.15 -3.45
CA HIS A 478 -11.99 24.21 -4.35
C HIS A 478 -11.67 23.41 -5.63
N SER A 479 -12.61 22.58 -6.04
CA SER A 479 -12.49 21.84 -7.29
C SER A 479 -12.50 22.79 -8.49
N SER A 480 -11.75 22.42 -9.53
CA SER A 480 -11.88 23.06 -10.84
C SER A 480 -13.26 22.78 -11.45
N ASP A 481 -13.66 23.56 -12.46
CA ASP A 481 -14.92 23.37 -13.22
C ASP A 481 -15.01 21.95 -13.85
N ARG A 482 -13.86 21.35 -14.14
CA ARG A 482 -13.75 19.98 -14.66
C ARG A 482 -12.78 19.18 -13.78
N PRO A 483 -13.25 18.66 -12.64
CA PRO A 483 -12.41 17.95 -11.71
C PRO A 483 -11.83 16.70 -12.37
N LYS A 484 -10.51 16.49 -12.17
CA LYS A 484 -9.77 15.38 -12.73
C LYS A 484 -8.92 14.72 -11.65
N THR A 485 -9.06 13.44 -11.48
CA THR A 485 -8.21 12.62 -10.62
C THR A 485 -7.71 11.44 -11.45
N LYS A 486 -6.39 11.29 -11.55
CA LYS A 486 -5.73 10.19 -12.28
C LYS A 486 -4.54 9.69 -11.50
N ALA A 487 -4.28 8.40 -11.61
CA ALA A 487 -3.04 7.76 -11.19
C ALA A 487 -2.44 6.97 -12.35
N ALA A 488 -1.13 6.78 -12.34
CA ALA A 488 -0.42 5.97 -13.32
C ALA A 488 0.80 5.29 -12.66
N GLY A 489 0.87 3.96 -12.80
CA GLY A 489 1.91 3.15 -12.18
C GLY A 489 1.93 3.29 -10.66
N LEU A 490 3.11 3.16 -10.06
CA LEU A 490 3.30 3.20 -8.61
C LEU A 490 3.49 4.61 -8.05
N SER A 491 3.79 5.61 -8.88
CA SER A 491 4.32 6.89 -8.37
C SER A 491 3.63 8.14 -8.89
N SER A 492 2.81 8.07 -9.94
CA SER A 492 2.29 9.28 -10.57
C SER A 492 0.82 9.51 -10.26
N ILE A 493 0.51 10.69 -9.70
CA ILE A 493 -0.85 11.15 -9.45
C ILE A 493 -1.05 12.53 -10.09
N THR A 494 -2.22 12.76 -10.66
CA THR A 494 -2.66 14.09 -11.12
C THR A 494 -4.00 14.42 -10.49
N ILE A 495 -4.07 15.50 -9.72
CA ILE A 495 -5.32 16.05 -9.18
C ILE A 495 -5.52 17.43 -9.81
N ASP A 496 -6.60 17.57 -10.57
CA ASP A 496 -6.90 18.74 -11.41
C ASP A 496 -5.73 19.05 -12.37
N LYS A 497 -4.91 20.04 -12.09
CA LYS A 497 -3.72 20.42 -12.89
C LYS A 497 -2.40 20.14 -12.15
N ILE A 498 -2.46 19.63 -10.93
CA ILE A 498 -1.29 19.42 -10.07
C ILE A 498 -0.83 17.97 -10.23
N ASN A 499 0.42 17.82 -10.64
CA ASN A 499 1.09 16.53 -10.69
C ASN A 499 1.82 16.30 -9.37
N LEU A 500 1.74 15.06 -8.88
CA LEU A 500 2.40 14.57 -7.69
C LEU A 500 3.22 13.34 -8.07
N ASP A 501 4.50 13.36 -7.75
CA ASP A 501 5.40 12.22 -7.86
C ASP A 501 5.59 11.59 -6.47
N LEU A 502 5.41 10.28 -6.40
CA LEU A 502 5.57 9.44 -5.21
C LEU A 502 6.73 8.44 -5.36
N GLY A 503 7.64 8.65 -6.30
CA GLY A 503 8.75 7.75 -6.56
C GLY A 503 9.71 7.55 -5.37
N ASP A 504 9.66 8.46 -4.40
CA ASP A 504 10.39 8.37 -3.14
C ASP A 504 9.59 7.73 -1.98
N VAL A 505 8.31 7.40 -2.17
CA VAL A 505 7.48 6.62 -1.23
C VAL A 505 7.56 5.15 -1.60
N GLU A 506 8.68 4.52 -1.28
CA GLU A 506 9.07 3.20 -1.78
C GLU A 506 8.21 2.02 -1.28
N GLN A 507 7.35 2.27 -0.30
CA GLN A 507 6.48 1.25 0.28
C GLN A 507 5.10 1.17 -0.39
N ILE A 508 4.83 1.99 -1.42
CA ILE A 508 3.71 1.79 -2.33
C ILE A 508 4.09 0.64 -3.28
N VAL A 509 3.34 -0.45 -3.22
CA VAL A 509 3.68 -1.72 -3.89
C VAL A 509 2.73 -2.09 -5.02
N ASP A 510 1.58 -1.43 -5.12
CA ASP A 510 0.51 -1.75 -6.06
C ASP A 510 -0.04 -0.47 -6.72
N PRO A 511 -0.19 -0.43 -8.06
CA PRO A 511 -0.79 0.73 -8.74
C PRO A 511 -2.19 1.09 -8.20
N GLY A 512 -2.91 0.12 -7.68
CA GLY A 512 -4.21 0.34 -7.03
C GLY A 512 -4.10 1.15 -5.73
N GLN A 513 -2.98 1.06 -5.01
CA GLN A 513 -2.72 1.94 -3.86
C GLN A 513 -2.51 3.39 -4.34
N THR A 514 -1.77 3.61 -5.41
CA THR A 514 -1.57 4.94 -5.99
C THR A 514 -2.90 5.56 -6.45
N GLU A 515 -3.77 4.76 -7.08
CA GLU A 515 -5.11 5.22 -7.48
C GLU A 515 -5.99 5.53 -6.26
N ALA A 516 -5.95 4.68 -5.23
CA ALA A 516 -6.68 4.92 -3.98
C ALA A 516 -6.19 6.20 -3.28
N ILE A 517 -4.86 6.40 -3.17
CA ILE A 517 -4.25 7.61 -2.61
C ILE A 517 -4.74 8.85 -3.36
N ALA A 518 -4.81 8.83 -4.69
CA ALA A 518 -5.30 9.97 -5.47
C ALA A 518 -6.72 10.39 -5.08
N TRP A 519 -7.63 9.44 -4.90
CA TRP A 519 -9.01 9.70 -4.46
C TRP A 519 -9.07 10.10 -2.98
N MET A 520 -8.25 9.49 -2.12
CA MET A 520 -8.18 9.84 -0.69
C MET A 520 -7.66 11.26 -0.49
N LEU A 521 -6.62 11.68 -1.24
CA LEU A 521 -6.15 13.08 -1.23
C LEU A 521 -7.26 14.05 -1.64
N ARG A 522 -8.03 13.68 -2.67
CA ARG A 522 -9.19 14.47 -3.06
C ARG A 522 -10.22 14.56 -1.92
N GLY A 523 -10.53 13.44 -1.28
CA GLY A 523 -11.43 13.42 -0.11
C GLY A 523 -10.92 14.28 1.04
N LEU A 524 -9.64 14.13 1.39
CA LEU A 524 -9.02 14.90 2.47
C LEU A 524 -9.05 16.40 2.20
N LEU A 525 -8.59 16.84 1.02
CA LEU A 525 -8.37 18.26 0.72
C LEU A 525 -9.64 19.00 0.27
N TYR A 526 -10.54 18.32 -0.46
CA TYR A 526 -11.72 18.98 -1.07
C TYR A 526 -13.02 18.71 -0.29
N SER A 527 -13.04 17.70 0.60
CA SER A 527 -14.25 17.35 1.35
C SER A 527 -14.07 17.46 2.86
N TYR A 528 -12.96 16.96 3.43
CA TYR A 528 -12.76 16.89 4.88
C TYR A 528 -12.04 18.10 5.47
N ALA A 529 -11.06 18.66 4.76
CA ALA A 529 -10.35 19.86 5.20
C ALA A 529 -11.31 21.03 5.44
N ASN A 530 -11.10 21.73 6.55
CA ASN A 530 -11.95 22.84 7.01
C ASN A 530 -11.16 24.01 7.61
N GLY A 531 -9.83 23.92 7.59
CA GLY A 531 -8.94 24.95 8.14
C GLY A 531 -8.76 24.92 9.66
N THR A 532 -9.46 24.02 10.37
CA THR A 532 -9.40 23.93 11.84
C THR A 532 -8.98 22.53 12.33
N SER A 533 -9.34 21.48 11.60
CA SER A 533 -8.92 20.10 11.92
C SER A 533 -7.46 19.91 11.57
N SER A 534 -6.70 19.25 12.44
CA SER A 534 -5.32 18.90 12.15
C SER A 534 -5.22 17.84 11.04
N LEU A 535 -4.05 17.72 10.45
CA LEU A 535 -3.76 16.67 9.48
C LEU A 535 -4.02 15.27 10.06
N THR A 536 -3.61 15.04 11.31
CA THR A 536 -3.84 13.79 12.03
C THR A 536 -5.34 13.49 12.21
N ASP A 537 -6.15 14.52 12.58
CA ASP A 537 -7.61 14.35 12.72
C ASP A 537 -8.27 13.98 11.39
N LEU A 538 -7.82 14.59 10.28
CA LEU A 538 -8.34 14.31 8.94
C LEU A 538 -7.99 12.88 8.49
N LEU A 539 -6.77 12.42 8.76
CA LEU A 539 -6.34 11.06 8.47
C LEU A 539 -7.10 10.03 9.31
N ALA A 540 -7.27 10.28 10.61
CA ALA A 540 -8.07 9.42 11.49
C ALA A 540 -9.55 9.36 11.05
N ARG A 541 -10.11 10.46 10.53
CA ARG A 541 -11.45 10.45 9.93
C ARG A 541 -11.50 9.61 8.66
N LEU A 542 -10.50 9.74 7.79
CA LEU A 542 -10.39 8.91 6.58
C LEU A 542 -10.32 7.43 6.94
N GLU A 543 -9.48 7.07 7.91
CA GLU A 543 -9.31 5.69 8.36
C GLU A 543 -10.63 5.09 8.87
N ARG A 544 -11.36 5.81 9.73
CA ARG A 544 -12.70 5.37 10.18
C ARG A 544 -13.66 5.14 9.02
N THR A 545 -13.64 6.02 8.01
CA THR A 545 -14.47 5.87 6.82
C THR A 545 -14.09 4.61 6.02
N LEU A 546 -12.79 4.37 5.82
CA LEU A 546 -12.31 3.18 5.12
C LEU A 546 -12.59 1.88 5.89
N ASN A 547 -12.52 1.92 7.23
CA ASN A 547 -12.82 0.75 8.06
C ASN A 547 -14.31 0.40 8.07
N SER A 548 -15.20 1.40 7.97
CA SER A 548 -16.64 1.17 7.96
C SER A 548 -17.23 0.86 6.58
N GLU A 549 -16.69 1.46 5.51
CA GLU A 549 -17.27 1.42 4.16
C GLU A 549 -16.36 0.72 3.12
N GLY A 550 -15.12 0.40 3.50
CA GLY A 550 -14.12 -0.13 2.59
C GLY A 550 -13.64 0.89 1.55
N LEU A 551 -13.02 0.37 0.50
CA LEU A 551 -12.48 1.19 -0.60
C LEU A 551 -13.58 1.87 -1.45
N ASP A 552 -14.83 1.41 -1.37
CA ASP A 552 -15.95 2.04 -2.07
C ASP A 552 -16.28 3.44 -1.54
N ALA A 553 -15.81 3.79 -0.35
CA ALA A 553 -15.91 5.13 0.22
C ALA A 553 -15.38 6.24 -0.71
N VAL A 554 -14.44 5.92 -1.61
CA VAL A 554 -13.90 6.91 -2.57
C VAL A 554 -14.94 7.45 -3.56
N VAL A 555 -16.08 6.79 -3.71
CA VAL A 555 -17.23 7.31 -4.50
C VAL A 555 -17.72 8.65 -3.92
N LYS A 556 -17.67 8.81 -2.60
CA LYS A 556 -17.99 10.07 -1.92
C LYS A 556 -17.00 11.19 -2.23
N PHE A 557 -15.81 10.83 -2.72
CA PHE A 557 -14.76 11.76 -3.10
C PHE A 557 -14.77 12.09 -4.60
N GLY A 558 -15.79 11.62 -5.33
CA GLY A 558 -16.02 11.92 -6.73
C GLY A 558 -15.59 10.83 -7.72
N ALA A 559 -15.24 9.64 -7.24
CA ALA A 559 -15.04 8.50 -8.14
C ALA A 559 -16.36 8.09 -8.80
N HIS A 560 -16.33 7.84 -10.11
CA HIS A 560 -17.53 7.47 -10.87
C HIS A 560 -17.76 5.96 -10.82
N GLY A 561 -18.88 5.55 -10.23
CA GLY A 561 -19.28 4.16 -10.07
C GLY A 561 -18.35 3.38 -9.14
N LEU A 562 -18.63 2.10 -8.92
CA LEU A 562 -17.80 1.25 -8.06
C LEU A 562 -16.43 1.02 -8.72
N PRO A 563 -15.34 1.34 -8.04
CA PRO A 563 -14.00 1.15 -8.59
C PRO A 563 -13.61 -0.35 -8.53
N GLY A 564 -12.97 -0.86 -9.57
CA GLY A 564 -12.44 -2.22 -9.64
C GLY A 564 -10.91 -2.30 -9.65
N ARG A 565 -10.22 -1.19 -9.37
CA ARG A 565 -8.75 -1.12 -9.49
C ARG A 565 -8.03 -0.57 -8.27
N LEU A 566 -8.73 -0.40 -7.14
CA LEU A 566 -8.12 0.14 -5.93
C LEU A 566 -7.51 -0.99 -5.10
N ALA A 567 -6.38 -0.69 -4.45
CA ALA A 567 -5.83 -1.44 -3.34
C ALA A 567 -5.68 -0.52 -2.13
N ARG A 568 -5.89 -1.05 -0.93
CA ARG A 568 -5.83 -0.26 0.31
C ARG A 568 -4.38 0.16 0.60
N PRO A 569 -4.07 1.47 0.64
CA PRO A 569 -2.77 1.95 1.08
C PRO A 569 -2.72 1.97 2.60
N ARG A 570 -1.52 1.96 3.17
CA ARG A 570 -1.32 2.30 4.58
C ARG A 570 -1.60 3.79 4.78
N LEU A 571 -2.07 4.15 5.96
CA LEU A 571 -2.40 5.56 6.25
C LEU A 571 -1.17 6.48 6.20
N VAL A 572 -0.01 5.94 6.60
CA VAL A 572 1.28 6.66 6.55
C VAL A 572 1.71 6.96 5.10
N ASP A 573 1.39 6.09 4.13
CA ASP A 573 1.66 6.35 2.70
C ASP A 573 0.73 7.44 2.14
N VAL A 574 -0.56 7.45 2.56
CA VAL A 574 -1.50 8.54 2.21
C VAL A 574 -1.00 9.87 2.76
N ALA A 575 -0.52 9.87 4.00
CA ALA A 575 0.04 11.04 4.65
C ALA A 575 1.32 11.53 3.97
N ALA A 576 2.22 10.60 3.60
CA ALA A 576 3.43 10.93 2.85
C ALA A 576 3.10 11.56 1.48
N ALA A 577 2.07 11.05 0.80
CA ALA A 577 1.59 11.62 -0.46
C ALA A 577 1.00 13.03 -0.26
N LEU A 578 0.21 13.23 0.81
CA LEU A 578 -0.36 14.53 1.13
C LEU A 578 0.72 15.58 1.39
N ASN A 579 1.77 15.22 2.12
CA ASN A 579 2.90 16.09 2.42
C ASN A 579 3.68 16.55 1.18
N ARG A 580 3.65 15.76 0.11
CA ARG A 580 4.30 16.07 -1.18
C ARG A 580 3.40 16.84 -2.15
N PHE A 581 2.12 17.00 -1.80
CA PHE A 581 1.16 17.62 -2.71
C PHE A 581 1.36 19.14 -2.79
N ARG A 582 1.88 19.66 -3.90
CA ARG A 582 2.15 21.09 -4.13
C ARG A 582 0.93 22.01 -3.96
N GLY A 583 -0.26 21.44 -4.03
CA GLY A 583 -1.52 22.17 -3.80
C GLY A 583 -1.93 22.29 -2.33
N LEU A 584 -1.20 21.66 -1.41
CA LEU A 584 -1.51 21.76 0.02
C LEU A 584 -1.40 23.22 0.48
N ARG A 585 -2.45 23.71 1.14
CA ARG A 585 -2.49 25.03 1.76
C ARG A 585 -2.88 24.84 3.22
N LEU A 586 -2.22 25.56 4.11
CA LEU A 586 -2.56 25.59 5.53
C LEU A 586 -3.34 26.84 5.83
N SER A 587 -4.26 26.77 6.78
CA SER A 587 -4.91 27.95 7.33
C SER A 587 -3.89 28.77 8.12
N GLU A 588 -3.98 30.09 8.04
CA GLU A 588 -3.26 30.99 8.95
C GLU A 588 -3.87 30.78 10.34
N GLU A 589 -3.05 30.42 11.33
CA GLU A 589 -3.48 30.55 12.73
C GLU A 589 -3.62 32.05 13.03
N GLU A 590 -4.79 32.48 13.46
CA GLU A 590 -4.87 33.82 14.10
C GLU A 590 -3.86 33.83 15.26
N PRO A 591 -2.97 34.83 15.34
CA PRO A 591 -2.08 34.95 16.48
C PRO A 591 -2.93 34.92 17.74
N SER A 592 -2.69 33.95 18.62
CA SER A 592 -3.35 33.87 19.91
C SER A 592 -3.26 35.27 20.54
N SER A 593 -4.40 35.91 20.74
CA SER A 593 -4.46 37.16 21.48
C SER A 593 -3.91 36.86 22.87
N THR A 594 -2.64 37.14 23.06
CA THR A 594 -2.08 37.27 24.39
C THR A 594 -2.88 38.38 25.06
N THR A 595 -3.82 38.00 25.89
CA THR A 595 -4.45 38.89 26.87
C THR A 595 -3.33 39.63 27.58
N LYS A 596 -3.21 40.91 27.24
CA LYS A 596 -2.50 41.86 28.09
C LYS A 596 -3.38 42.04 29.33
N ASP A 597 -2.96 41.49 30.43
CA ASP A 597 -3.28 41.97 31.78
C ASP A 597 -1.98 42.49 32.43
#